data_e8415c71bce5682317be3119ed1decee
#
_entry.id   e8415c71bce5682317be3119ed1decee
#
_cell.length_a   1.000
_cell.length_b   1.000
_cell.length_c   1.000
_cell.angle_alpha   90.00
_cell.angle_beta   90.00
_cell.angle_gamma   90.00
#
_symmetry.space_group_name_H-M   'P 1'
#
loop_
_entity.id
_entity.type
_entity.pdbx_description
1 polymer ?
#
loop_
_entity_poly.entity_id
_entity_poly.type
_entity_poly.pdbx_seq_one_letter_code
_entity_poly.pdbx_strand_id
1 'polypeptide(L)'
;MKSVLVTGGTVRLGKAIAARLRAECWRVITSSHRADAGADIVADLAEPMGAARLYAAALQMLDGTPLDALVNNAALFTGDAAAITAVNLEAPKKLTMLMAGRETGVGAVVNILDSGVAGLRGCEVAGLRSCEVAGLRGCEVAGLGTYLDSKRALLDFTRSAAATFAATLRVNAVAPGPVLAPTDVHVKAGETLLDRRPTADDVAAAVSYLLDAESTTGAIIPVDAGQHLLET
;
A
#
# COMPACT_ATOMS: atom_id res chain seq x y z
N MET A 1 4.68 -20.61 -11.90
CA MET A 1 3.74 -20.02 -10.91
C MET A 1 4.24 -18.61 -10.63
N LYS A 2 3.39 -17.60 -10.79
CA LYS A 2 3.77 -16.19 -10.53
C LYS A 2 4.10 -15.99 -9.05
N SER A 3 5.08 -15.14 -8.76
CA SER A 3 5.55 -14.83 -7.40
C SER A 3 5.19 -13.40 -6.99
N VAL A 4 4.85 -13.19 -5.72
CA VAL A 4 4.50 -11.87 -5.19
C VAL A 4 5.07 -11.66 -3.78
N LEU A 5 5.68 -10.50 -3.55
CA LEU A 5 6.06 -10.03 -2.23
C LEU A 5 4.96 -9.13 -1.66
N VAL A 6 4.44 -9.46 -0.46
CA VAL A 6 3.46 -8.64 0.27
C VAL A 6 4.11 -8.10 1.54
N THR A 7 4.39 -6.81 1.59
CA THR A 7 4.95 -6.19 2.80
C THR A 7 3.88 -6.06 3.89
N GLY A 8 4.22 -6.39 5.15
CA GLY A 8 3.22 -6.44 6.23
C GLY A 8 2.15 -7.51 6.00
N GLY A 9 2.51 -8.63 5.35
CA GLY A 9 1.58 -9.65 4.85
C GLY A 9 1.01 -10.62 5.90
N THR A 10 1.35 -10.46 7.18
CA THR A 10 0.98 -11.45 8.23
C THR A 10 -0.22 -11.05 9.08
N VAL A 11 -0.61 -9.78 9.06
CA VAL A 11 -1.69 -9.25 9.90
C VAL A 11 -2.66 -8.40 9.10
N ARG A 12 -3.88 -8.22 9.65
CA ARG A 12 -4.87 -7.28 9.14
C ARG A 12 -5.11 -7.39 7.62
N LEU A 13 -5.04 -6.27 6.90
CA LEU A 13 -5.27 -6.20 5.45
C LEU A 13 -4.24 -7.03 4.67
N GLY A 14 -2.97 -6.96 5.03
CA GLY A 14 -1.92 -7.73 4.37
C GLY A 14 -2.15 -9.24 4.44
N LYS A 15 -2.68 -9.74 5.58
CA LYS A 15 -3.05 -11.16 5.72
C LYS A 15 -4.17 -11.56 4.76
N ALA A 16 -5.19 -10.72 4.59
CA ALA A 16 -6.28 -11.00 3.65
C ALA A 16 -5.78 -10.99 2.19
N ILE A 17 -4.95 -10.01 1.83
CA ILE A 17 -4.31 -9.95 0.51
C ILE A 17 -3.47 -11.21 0.26
N ALA A 18 -2.61 -11.59 1.20
CA ALA A 18 -1.77 -12.79 1.07
C ALA A 18 -2.60 -14.07 0.95
N ALA A 19 -3.68 -14.20 1.72
CA ALA A 19 -4.59 -15.34 1.66
C ALA A 19 -5.29 -15.44 0.30
N ARG A 20 -5.81 -14.33 -0.21
CA ARG A 20 -6.47 -14.25 -1.52
C ARG A 20 -5.50 -14.67 -2.63
N LEU A 21 -4.30 -14.10 -2.68
CA LEU A 21 -3.32 -14.41 -3.71
C LEU A 21 -2.85 -15.86 -3.66
N ARG A 22 -2.71 -16.46 -2.45
CA ARG A 22 -2.44 -17.90 -2.31
C ARG A 22 -3.57 -18.76 -2.88
N ALA A 23 -4.83 -18.39 -2.65
CA ALA A 23 -5.99 -19.09 -3.20
C ALA A 23 -6.05 -19.01 -4.75
N GLU A 24 -5.45 -17.97 -5.33
CA GLU A 24 -5.31 -17.76 -6.77
C GLU A 24 -3.98 -18.32 -7.34
N CYS A 25 -3.35 -19.23 -6.59
CA CYS A 25 -2.14 -19.94 -7.00
C CYS A 25 -0.89 -19.06 -7.20
N TRP A 26 -0.79 -17.91 -6.52
CA TRP A 26 0.45 -17.17 -6.44
C TRP A 26 1.41 -17.78 -5.41
N ARG A 27 2.71 -17.78 -5.70
CA ARG A 27 3.75 -17.98 -4.71
C ARG A 27 3.92 -16.70 -3.90
N VAL A 28 3.29 -16.64 -2.73
CA VAL A 28 3.25 -15.43 -1.89
C VAL A 28 4.38 -15.48 -0.87
N ILE A 29 5.25 -14.47 -0.89
CA ILE A 29 6.27 -14.19 0.11
C ILE A 29 5.76 -13.04 0.97
N THR A 30 5.73 -13.22 2.28
CA THR A 30 5.27 -12.20 3.24
C THR A 30 6.44 -11.62 4.03
N SER A 31 6.37 -10.34 4.37
CA SER A 31 7.31 -9.75 5.32
C SER A 31 6.63 -9.13 6.53
N SER A 32 7.37 -9.04 7.64
CA SER A 32 6.99 -8.34 8.86
C SER A 32 8.23 -7.75 9.53
N HIS A 33 8.07 -6.67 10.29
CA HIS A 33 9.13 -6.19 11.19
C HIS A 33 9.24 -7.02 12.48
N ARG A 34 8.24 -7.84 12.79
CA ARG A 34 8.16 -8.66 14.00
C ARG A 34 8.58 -10.10 13.70
N ALA A 35 9.53 -10.61 14.46
CA ALA A 35 10.00 -11.98 14.33
C ALA A 35 8.94 -13.04 14.71
N ASP A 36 8.02 -12.70 15.61
CA ASP A 36 6.94 -13.57 16.09
C ASP A 36 5.69 -13.58 15.20
N ALA A 37 5.70 -12.84 14.10
CA ALA A 37 4.53 -12.68 13.24
C ALA A 37 4.34 -13.81 12.21
N GLY A 38 5.26 -14.79 12.14
CA GLY A 38 5.20 -15.90 11.19
C GLY A 38 5.33 -15.47 9.73
N ALA A 39 6.07 -14.38 9.46
CA ALA A 39 6.41 -13.94 8.11
C ALA A 39 7.52 -14.79 7.51
N ASP A 40 7.55 -14.91 6.19
CA ASP A 40 8.64 -15.61 5.47
C ASP A 40 9.96 -14.84 5.61
N ILE A 41 9.90 -13.50 5.69
CA ILE A 41 11.07 -12.63 5.87
C ILE A 41 10.79 -11.61 6.99
N VAL A 42 11.73 -11.51 7.92
CA VAL A 42 11.73 -10.44 8.95
C VAL A 42 12.58 -9.28 8.47
N ALA A 43 11.97 -8.11 8.31
CA ALA A 43 12.66 -6.89 7.86
C ALA A 43 11.99 -5.64 8.43
N ASP A 44 12.77 -4.78 9.05
CA ASP A 44 12.31 -3.45 9.46
C ASP A 44 12.50 -2.46 8.30
N LEU A 45 11.39 -1.96 7.78
CA LEU A 45 11.37 -0.99 6.69
C LEU A 45 11.67 0.45 7.14
N ALA A 46 11.72 0.71 8.44
CA ALA A 46 12.17 1.99 8.98
C ALA A 46 13.71 2.13 8.90
N GLU A 47 14.44 1.01 8.81
CA GLU A 47 15.88 1.03 8.67
C GLU A 47 16.33 1.44 7.25
N PRO A 48 17.44 2.20 7.10
CA PRO A 48 17.90 2.69 5.80
C PRO A 48 18.12 1.61 4.74
N MET A 49 18.52 0.40 5.13
CA MET A 49 18.74 -0.74 4.22
C MET A 49 17.63 -1.79 4.28
N GLY A 50 16.57 -1.55 5.08
CA GLY A 50 15.50 -2.54 5.30
C GLY A 50 14.83 -3.01 4.01
N ALA A 51 14.44 -2.08 3.15
CA ALA A 51 13.83 -2.39 1.85
C ALA A 51 14.79 -3.18 0.92
N ALA A 52 16.07 -2.80 0.87
CA ALA A 52 17.04 -3.50 0.03
C ALA A 52 17.33 -4.91 0.52
N ARG A 53 17.48 -5.09 1.85
CA ARG A 53 17.64 -6.43 2.46
C ARG A 53 16.40 -7.31 2.23
N LEU A 54 15.20 -6.74 2.38
CA LEU A 54 13.95 -7.45 2.11
C LEU A 54 13.89 -7.95 0.67
N TYR A 55 14.18 -7.07 -0.29
CA TYR A 55 14.15 -7.42 -1.72
C TYR A 55 15.16 -8.51 -2.05
N ALA A 56 16.41 -8.38 -1.56
CA ALA A 56 17.45 -9.39 -1.76
C ALA A 56 17.05 -10.75 -1.15
N ALA A 57 16.49 -10.77 0.05
CA ALA A 57 16.02 -12.00 0.69
C ALA A 57 14.86 -12.65 -0.09
N ALA A 58 13.93 -11.84 -0.64
CA ALA A 58 12.87 -12.36 -1.49
C ALA A 58 13.41 -13.01 -2.77
N LEU A 59 14.40 -12.41 -3.43
CA LEU A 59 15.06 -13.02 -4.59
C LEU A 59 15.80 -14.30 -4.23
N GLN A 60 16.44 -14.39 -3.06
CA GLN A 60 17.08 -15.64 -2.59
C GLN A 60 16.05 -16.76 -2.42
N MET A 61 14.85 -16.45 -1.88
CA MET A 61 13.75 -17.44 -1.77
C MET A 61 13.22 -17.91 -3.13
N LEU A 62 13.47 -17.14 -4.19
CA LEU A 62 13.08 -17.44 -5.56
C LEU A 62 14.25 -18.00 -6.40
N ASP A 63 15.35 -18.41 -5.76
CA ASP A 63 16.55 -18.92 -6.43
C ASP A 63 17.07 -17.97 -7.52
N GLY A 64 16.99 -16.65 -7.26
CA GLY A 64 17.37 -15.58 -8.18
C GLY A 64 16.37 -15.30 -9.29
N THR A 65 15.24 -16.03 -9.36
CA THR A 65 14.17 -15.71 -10.31
C THR A 65 13.57 -14.34 -9.99
N PRO A 66 13.35 -13.46 -10.98
CA PRO A 66 12.73 -12.16 -10.76
C PRO A 66 11.34 -12.27 -10.13
N LEU A 67 11.05 -11.37 -9.19
CA LEU A 67 9.74 -11.26 -8.56
C LEU A 67 8.71 -10.75 -9.58
N ASP A 68 7.58 -11.44 -9.77
CA ASP A 68 6.54 -11.03 -10.73
C ASP A 68 5.72 -9.84 -10.23
N ALA A 69 5.46 -9.79 -8.92
CA ALA A 69 4.63 -8.74 -8.33
C ALA A 69 5.10 -8.29 -6.94
N LEU A 70 4.73 -7.05 -6.59
CA LEU A 70 4.97 -6.43 -5.29
C LEU A 70 3.69 -5.75 -4.80
N VAL A 71 3.30 -6.03 -3.54
CA VAL A 71 2.25 -5.29 -2.84
C VAL A 71 2.89 -4.52 -1.68
N ASN A 72 2.97 -3.21 -1.80
CA ASN A 72 3.42 -2.31 -0.74
C ASN A 72 2.25 -2.03 0.21
N ASN A 73 2.08 -2.89 1.21
CA ASN A 73 0.99 -2.81 2.18
C ASN A 73 1.45 -2.38 3.58
N ALA A 74 2.70 -2.63 3.97
CA ALA A 74 3.21 -2.22 5.28
C ALA A 74 3.04 -0.71 5.48
N ALA A 75 2.52 -0.30 6.64
CA ALA A 75 2.34 1.10 6.98
C ALA A 75 2.37 1.30 8.51
N LEU A 76 2.85 2.47 8.92
CA LEU A 76 2.72 3.01 10.27
C LEU A 76 1.67 4.12 10.24
N PHE A 77 0.68 4.04 11.13
CA PHE A 77 -0.38 5.04 11.25
C PHE A 77 0.00 6.13 12.26
N THR A 78 0.68 5.73 13.33
CA THR A 78 1.12 6.60 14.43
C THR A 78 2.60 6.38 14.71
N GLY A 79 3.22 7.31 15.44
CA GLY A 79 4.60 7.19 15.88
C GLY A 79 5.48 8.35 15.41
N ASP A 80 6.77 8.11 15.34
CA ASP A 80 7.75 9.09 14.89
C ASP A 80 7.59 9.41 13.39
N ALA A 81 7.64 10.70 13.06
CA ALA A 81 7.44 11.20 11.69
C ALA A 81 8.46 10.64 10.69
N ALA A 82 9.71 10.45 11.11
CA ALA A 82 10.75 9.89 10.25
C ALA A 82 10.46 8.40 9.97
N ALA A 83 10.05 7.62 10.98
CA ALA A 83 9.69 6.23 10.81
C ALA A 83 8.43 6.07 9.92
N ILE A 84 7.41 6.92 10.10
CA ILE A 84 6.22 6.94 9.24
C ILE A 84 6.62 7.19 7.79
N THR A 85 7.44 8.20 7.53
CA THR A 85 7.91 8.53 6.16
C THR A 85 8.74 7.38 5.57
N ALA A 86 9.65 6.81 6.36
CA ALA A 86 10.49 5.71 5.92
C ALA A 86 9.66 4.48 5.49
N VAL A 87 8.70 4.06 6.31
CA VAL A 87 7.89 2.86 6.06
C VAL A 87 6.83 3.11 4.98
N ASN A 88 6.12 4.25 5.05
CA ASN A 88 4.95 4.49 4.19
C ASN A 88 5.30 5.03 2.80
N LEU A 89 6.47 5.62 2.64
CA LEU A 89 6.89 6.27 1.38
C LEU A 89 8.22 5.76 0.86
N GLU A 90 9.31 5.88 1.64
CA GLU A 90 10.66 5.61 1.12
C GLU A 90 10.89 4.12 0.85
N ALA A 91 10.38 3.23 1.70
CA ALA A 91 10.47 1.78 1.46
C ALA A 91 9.68 1.34 0.22
N PRO A 92 8.40 1.70 0.01
CA PRO A 92 7.67 1.47 -1.24
C PRO A 92 8.39 2.00 -2.49
N LYS A 93 8.93 3.23 -2.42
CA LYS A 93 9.73 3.80 -3.51
C LYS A 93 10.95 2.94 -3.83
N LYS A 94 11.72 2.59 -2.81
CA LYS A 94 12.93 1.79 -2.97
C LYS A 94 12.65 0.40 -3.52
N LEU A 95 11.63 -0.29 -2.99
CA LEU A 95 11.22 -1.62 -3.48
C LEU A 95 10.75 -1.56 -4.95
N THR A 96 9.95 -0.55 -5.29
CA THR A 96 9.50 -0.35 -6.68
C THR A 96 10.67 -0.10 -7.63
N MET A 97 11.64 0.75 -7.25
CA MET A 97 12.85 1.01 -8.04
C MET A 97 13.73 -0.23 -8.21
N LEU A 98 13.90 -1.04 -7.15
CA LEU A 98 14.64 -2.30 -7.23
C LEU A 98 13.96 -3.28 -8.18
N MET A 99 12.62 -3.35 -8.15
CA MET A 99 11.86 -4.20 -9.04
C MET A 99 11.89 -3.69 -10.50
N ALA A 100 11.98 -2.37 -10.73
CA ALA A 100 12.10 -1.77 -12.07
C ALA A 100 13.40 -2.13 -12.76
N GLY A 101 14.47 -2.45 -12.01
CA GLY A 101 15.75 -2.92 -12.53
C GLY A 101 15.75 -4.35 -13.07
N ARG A 102 14.59 -4.98 -13.22
CA ARG A 102 14.47 -6.33 -13.80
C ARG A 102 14.88 -6.38 -15.27
N GLU A 103 15.53 -7.45 -15.67
CA GLU A 103 16.04 -7.60 -17.05
C GLU A 103 15.01 -8.16 -18.02
N THR A 104 13.97 -8.84 -17.51
CA THR A 104 13.01 -9.57 -18.37
C THR A 104 11.57 -9.41 -17.88
N GLY A 105 10.65 -9.33 -18.82
CA GLY A 105 9.19 -9.29 -18.58
C GLY A 105 8.72 -7.97 -17.96
N VAL A 106 7.42 -7.85 -17.79
CA VAL A 106 6.77 -6.72 -17.13
C VAL A 106 6.23 -7.16 -15.77
N GLY A 107 6.71 -6.53 -14.72
CA GLY A 107 6.22 -6.78 -13.35
C GLY A 107 5.01 -5.94 -13.00
N ALA A 108 4.38 -6.24 -11.86
CA ALA A 108 3.25 -5.48 -11.34
C ALA A 108 3.51 -5.00 -9.90
N VAL A 109 3.23 -3.73 -9.63
CA VAL A 109 3.30 -3.13 -8.29
C VAL A 109 1.93 -2.58 -7.93
N VAL A 110 1.46 -2.91 -6.72
CA VAL A 110 0.26 -2.31 -6.14
C VAL A 110 0.63 -1.66 -4.80
N ASN A 111 0.42 -0.35 -4.73
CA ASN A 111 0.61 0.43 -3.50
C ASN A 111 -0.71 0.52 -2.73
N ILE A 112 -0.69 0.27 -1.42
CA ILE A 112 -1.86 0.50 -0.56
C ILE A 112 -1.81 1.92 -0.02
N LEU A 113 -2.76 2.73 -0.47
CA LEU A 113 -2.97 4.12 -0.07
C LEU A 113 -3.96 4.21 1.10
N ASP A 114 -4.70 5.31 1.11
CA ASP A 114 -5.81 5.60 2.01
C ASP A 114 -6.87 6.39 1.21
N SER A 115 -8.17 6.16 1.47
CA SER A 115 -9.24 6.88 0.75
C SER A 115 -9.19 8.38 0.98
N GLY A 116 -8.72 8.84 2.12
CA GLY A 116 -8.53 10.26 2.43
C GLY A 116 -7.54 11.00 1.52
N VAL A 117 -6.77 10.27 0.68
CA VAL A 117 -5.90 10.89 -0.34
C VAL A 117 -6.34 10.58 -1.77
N ALA A 118 -7.37 9.73 -1.94
CA ALA A 118 -7.85 9.29 -3.26
C ALA A 118 -8.85 10.25 -3.91
N GLY A 119 -9.31 11.27 -3.20
CA GLY A 119 -10.28 12.26 -3.70
C GLY A 119 -9.86 12.82 -5.05
N LEU A 120 -10.80 12.85 -6.00
CA LEU A 120 -10.57 13.15 -7.42
C LEU A 120 -10.19 14.60 -7.72
N ARG A 121 -10.15 15.47 -6.75
CA ARG A 121 -9.68 16.85 -6.92
C ARG A 121 -8.22 16.92 -6.52
N GLY A 122 -7.37 17.01 -7.54
CA GLY A 122 -5.98 17.39 -7.36
C GLY A 122 -5.88 18.55 -6.39
N CYS A 123 -4.93 18.49 -5.52
CA CYS A 123 -4.70 19.34 -4.36
C CYS A 123 -4.55 20.82 -4.75
N GLU A 124 -5.66 21.50 -5.08
CA GLU A 124 -5.74 22.97 -5.18
C GLU A 124 -6.57 23.60 -4.07
N VAL A 125 -6.85 22.87 -2.99
CA VAL A 125 -7.37 23.50 -1.78
C VAL A 125 -6.18 23.95 -0.94
N ALA A 126 -5.51 24.98 -1.42
CA ALA A 126 -4.55 25.73 -0.64
C ALA A 126 -5.23 26.23 0.65
N GLY A 127 -4.80 25.69 1.80
CA GLY A 127 -5.18 26.22 3.10
C GLY A 127 -5.92 25.28 4.05
N LEU A 128 -6.40 24.13 3.62
CA LEU A 128 -6.96 23.15 4.55
C LEU A 128 -5.86 22.27 5.16
N ARG A 129 -5.80 22.27 6.50
CA ARG A 129 -4.90 21.37 7.22
C ARG A 129 -5.34 19.93 6.93
N SER A 130 -4.37 19.04 6.70
CA SER A 130 -4.57 17.63 6.30
C SER A 130 -5.55 16.81 7.17
N CYS A 131 -5.80 17.23 8.40
CA CYS A 131 -6.78 16.61 9.31
C CYS A 131 -8.24 16.95 8.99
N GLU A 132 -8.54 18.03 8.25
CA GLU A 132 -9.92 18.40 7.91
C GLU A 132 -10.46 17.56 6.74
N VAL A 133 -9.58 17.09 5.86
CA VAL A 133 -9.92 16.30 4.67
C VAL A 133 -10.35 14.86 5.03
N ALA A 134 -9.82 14.30 6.13
CA ALA A 134 -10.11 12.92 6.53
C ALA A 134 -11.36 12.75 7.42
N GLY A 135 -12.22 13.76 7.55
CA GLY A 135 -13.36 13.73 8.47
C GLY A 135 -12.97 13.65 9.96
N LEU A 136 -11.68 13.83 10.26
CA LEU A 136 -11.10 13.70 11.60
C LEU A 136 -11.02 15.06 12.31
N ARG A 137 -12.05 15.90 12.15
CA ARG A 137 -12.13 17.20 12.82
C ARG A 137 -11.96 17.05 14.33
N GLY A 138 -10.92 17.66 14.88
CA GLY A 138 -10.66 17.70 16.32
C GLY A 138 -9.88 16.51 16.87
N CYS A 139 -9.31 15.62 16.05
CA CYS A 139 -8.45 14.54 16.52
C CYS A 139 -6.98 14.93 16.40
N GLU A 140 -6.36 15.38 17.48
CA GLU A 140 -4.91 15.55 17.59
C GLU A 140 -4.21 14.19 17.80
N VAL A 141 -4.30 13.31 16.80
CA VAL A 141 -3.52 12.05 16.81
C VAL A 141 -2.10 12.36 16.36
N ALA A 142 -1.13 12.15 17.23
CA ALA A 142 0.27 12.35 16.88
C ALA A 142 0.66 11.50 15.66
N GLY A 143 1.21 12.14 14.63
CA GLY A 143 1.62 11.48 13.39
C GLY A 143 0.57 11.38 12.29
N LEU A 144 -0.71 11.70 12.52
CA LEU A 144 -1.76 11.60 11.50
C LEU A 144 -1.49 12.50 10.28
N GLY A 145 -1.04 13.74 10.50
CA GLY A 145 -0.64 14.64 9.41
C GLY A 145 0.45 14.01 8.56
N THR A 146 1.53 13.53 9.19
CA THR A 146 2.64 12.85 8.50
C THR A 146 2.17 11.58 7.79
N TYR A 147 1.24 10.81 8.37
CA TYR A 147 0.64 9.63 7.72
C TYR A 147 -0.04 10.01 6.42
N LEU A 148 -0.98 10.97 6.45
CA LEU A 148 -1.70 11.42 5.25
C LEU A 148 -0.76 12.03 4.21
N ASP A 149 0.22 12.82 4.63
CA ASP A 149 1.23 13.39 3.73
C ASP A 149 2.06 12.30 3.07
N SER A 150 2.45 11.25 3.81
CA SER A 150 3.16 10.10 3.25
C SER A 150 2.32 9.31 2.24
N LYS A 151 1.01 9.15 2.49
CA LYS A 151 0.09 8.48 1.56
C LYS A 151 -0.18 9.33 0.30
N ARG A 152 -0.25 10.66 0.42
CA ARG A 152 -0.36 11.57 -0.73
C ARG A 152 0.91 11.52 -1.59
N ALA A 153 2.07 11.59 -0.96
CA ALA A 153 3.33 11.47 -1.68
C ALA A 153 3.49 10.09 -2.35
N LEU A 154 2.98 9.00 -1.74
CA LEU A 154 2.96 7.68 -2.35
C LEU A 154 1.99 7.60 -3.55
N LEU A 155 0.86 8.33 -3.51
CA LEU A 155 -0.05 8.46 -4.65
C LEU A 155 0.65 9.15 -5.83
N ASP A 156 1.32 10.28 -5.58
CA ASP A 156 2.06 11.01 -6.61
C ASP A 156 3.20 10.17 -7.18
N PHE A 157 3.93 9.46 -6.31
CA PHE A 157 4.95 8.51 -6.72
C PHE A 157 4.36 7.38 -7.59
N THR A 158 3.19 6.83 -7.24
CA THR A 158 2.51 5.77 -8.02
C THR A 158 2.31 6.21 -9.46
N ARG A 159 1.77 7.42 -9.68
CA ARG A 159 1.54 7.98 -11.02
C ARG A 159 2.83 8.24 -11.78
N SER A 160 3.81 8.83 -11.10
CA SER A 160 5.14 9.09 -11.68
C SER A 160 5.86 7.80 -12.05
N ALA A 161 5.86 6.81 -11.16
CA ALA A 161 6.49 5.51 -11.39
C ALA A 161 5.81 4.74 -12.53
N ALA A 162 4.48 4.80 -12.64
CA ALA A 162 3.72 4.20 -13.72
C ALA A 162 4.17 4.73 -15.10
N ALA A 163 4.41 6.04 -15.21
CA ALA A 163 4.91 6.65 -16.44
C ALA A 163 6.40 6.35 -16.68
N THR A 164 7.22 6.43 -15.62
CA THR A 164 8.68 6.28 -15.74
C THR A 164 9.10 4.85 -16.04
N PHE A 165 8.46 3.86 -15.42
CA PHE A 165 8.84 2.45 -15.51
C PHE A 165 7.93 1.62 -16.45
N ALA A 166 7.13 2.24 -17.31
CA ALA A 166 6.14 1.57 -18.14
C ALA A 166 6.71 0.42 -19.01
N ALA A 167 7.99 0.47 -19.35
CA ALA A 167 8.66 -0.59 -20.12
C ALA A 167 8.88 -1.88 -19.30
N THR A 168 8.97 -1.78 -17.96
CA THR A 168 9.32 -2.90 -17.08
C THR A 168 8.32 -3.15 -15.96
N LEU A 169 7.51 -2.16 -15.60
CA LEU A 169 6.52 -2.26 -14.53
C LEU A 169 5.18 -1.63 -14.89
N ARG A 170 4.11 -2.26 -14.44
CA ARG A 170 2.82 -1.61 -14.19
C ARG A 170 2.78 -1.22 -12.73
N VAL A 171 2.46 0.03 -12.44
CA VAL A 171 2.39 0.54 -11.06
C VAL A 171 1.01 1.14 -10.84
N ASN A 172 0.25 0.56 -9.92
CA ASN A 172 -1.11 0.95 -9.59
C ASN A 172 -1.27 1.09 -8.06
N ALA A 173 -2.42 1.55 -7.61
CA ALA A 173 -2.74 1.59 -6.20
C ALA A 173 -4.19 1.25 -5.90
N VAL A 174 -4.42 0.75 -4.68
CA VAL A 174 -5.73 0.65 -4.05
C VAL A 174 -5.76 1.61 -2.88
N ALA A 175 -6.86 2.34 -2.73
CA ALA A 175 -7.10 3.29 -1.64
C ALA A 175 -8.27 2.79 -0.78
N PRO A 176 -7.98 2.02 0.29
CA PRO A 176 -9.01 1.52 1.18
C PRO A 176 -9.62 2.64 2.02
N GLY A 177 -10.93 2.54 2.26
CA GLY A 177 -11.62 3.27 3.31
C GLY A 177 -11.51 2.60 4.68
N PRO A 178 -12.48 2.82 5.58
CA PRO A 178 -12.46 2.31 6.94
C PRO A 178 -12.79 0.80 7.00
N VAL A 179 -11.89 -0.02 6.45
CA VAL A 179 -12.02 -1.49 6.36
C VAL A 179 -11.91 -2.15 7.74
N LEU A 180 -10.93 -1.74 8.53
CA LEU A 180 -10.63 -2.32 9.84
C LEU A 180 -10.46 -1.20 10.87
N ALA A 181 -11.09 -1.36 12.04
CA ALA A 181 -10.87 -0.41 13.13
C ALA A 181 -9.36 -0.33 13.47
N PRO A 182 -8.82 0.87 13.71
CA PRO A 182 -7.48 1.02 14.23
C PRO A 182 -7.33 0.26 15.55
N THR A 183 -6.16 -0.38 15.76
CA THR A 183 -5.88 -1.10 17.00
C THR A 183 -5.54 -0.17 18.16
N ASP A 184 -4.99 1.01 17.83
CA ASP A 184 -4.30 1.87 18.78
C ASP A 184 -5.00 3.22 18.99
N VAL A 185 -6.07 3.50 18.25
CA VAL A 185 -6.76 4.80 18.29
C VAL A 185 -8.28 4.60 18.14
N HIS A 186 -9.06 5.25 19.00
CA HIS A 186 -10.51 5.31 18.85
C HIS A 186 -10.90 6.35 17.77
N VAL A 187 -10.72 6.03 16.51
CA VAL A 187 -11.18 6.84 15.39
C VAL A 187 -12.58 6.34 14.99
N LYS A 188 -13.58 7.23 15.01
CA LYS A 188 -14.87 6.93 14.38
C LYS A 188 -14.64 6.75 12.90
N ALA A 189 -15.04 5.61 12.38
CA ALA A 189 -15.08 5.43 10.93
C ALA A 189 -16.06 6.46 10.33
N GLY A 190 -15.62 7.16 9.31
CA GLY A 190 -16.45 8.14 8.59
C GLY A 190 -17.71 7.53 8.00
N GLU A 191 -18.63 8.38 7.56
CA GLU A 191 -19.81 7.99 6.81
C GLU A 191 -19.42 7.40 5.45
N THR A 192 -20.26 6.53 4.91
CA THR A 192 -20.10 5.93 3.58
C THR A 192 -21.39 6.13 2.78
N LEU A 193 -21.29 6.22 1.46
CA LEU A 193 -22.48 6.33 0.59
C LEU A 193 -23.23 5.01 0.47
N LEU A 194 -22.51 3.89 0.49
CA LEU A 194 -23.12 2.57 0.47
C LEU A 194 -23.43 2.13 1.90
N ASP A 195 -24.55 1.42 2.10
CA ASP A 195 -24.94 0.91 3.42
C ASP A 195 -24.00 -0.14 3.99
N ARG A 196 -23.09 -0.66 3.16
CA ARG A 196 -22.09 -1.65 3.52
C ARG A 196 -20.69 -1.03 3.54
N ARG A 197 -19.97 -1.24 4.62
CA ARG A 197 -18.54 -0.89 4.67
C ARG A 197 -17.70 -1.84 3.82
N PRO A 198 -16.58 -1.37 3.24
CA PRO A 198 -15.65 -2.25 2.56
C PRO A 198 -15.04 -3.26 3.53
N THR A 199 -14.79 -4.46 3.05
CA THR A 199 -14.11 -5.52 3.80
C THR A 199 -12.66 -5.67 3.35
N ALA A 200 -11.87 -6.41 4.11
CA ALA A 200 -10.50 -6.75 3.70
C ALA A 200 -10.47 -7.58 2.41
N ASP A 201 -11.52 -8.39 2.18
CA ASP A 201 -11.66 -9.20 0.95
C ASP A 201 -11.97 -8.33 -0.27
N ASP A 202 -12.76 -7.25 -0.13
CA ASP A 202 -13.01 -6.29 -1.22
C ASP A 202 -11.69 -5.62 -1.67
N VAL A 203 -10.85 -5.25 -0.71
CA VAL A 203 -9.54 -4.67 -1.00
C VAL A 203 -8.60 -5.71 -1.63
N ALA A 204 -8.57 -6.93 -1.09
CA ALA A 204 -7.77 -8.02 -1.64
C ALA A 204 -8.17 -8.36 -3.09
N ALA A 205 -9.48 -8.31 -3.41
CA ALA A 205 -9.98 -8.50 -4.76
C ALA A 205 -9.51 -7.39 -5.73
N ALA A 206 -9.52 -6.12 -5.30
CA ALA A 206 -9.00 -5.01 -6.10
C ALA A 206 -7.49 -5.13 -6.33
N VAL A 207 -6.72 -5.56 -5.32
CA VAL A 207 -5.28 -5.84 -5.46
C VAL A 207 -5.05 -6.94 -6.49
N SER A 208 -5.74 -8.08 -6.36
CA SER A 208 -5.63 -9.20 -7.29
C SER A 208 -5.94 -8.78 -8.72
N TYR A 209 -7.04 -8.05 -8.94
CA TYR A 209 -7.38 -7.49 -10.25
C TYR A 209 -6.23 -6.66 -10.84
N LEU A 210 -5.66 -5.73 -10.07
CA LEU A 210 -4.58 -4.87 -10.56
C LEU A 210 -3.27 -5.63 -10.84
N LEU A 211 -3.01 -6.72 -10.14
CA LEU A 211 -1.86 -7.56 -10.42
C LEU A 211 -1.99 -8.30 -11.77
N ASP A 212 -3.20 -8.66 -12.17
CA ASP A 212 -3.45 -9.39 -13.42
C ASP A 212 -3.90 -8.48 -14.60
N ALA A 213 -4.30 -7.23 -14.35
CA ALA A 213 -4.77 -6.29 -15.37
C ALA A 213 -3.63 -5.76 -16.25
N GLU A 214 -3.23 -6.50 -17.26
CA GLU A 214 -2.04 -6.24 -18.09
C GLU A 214 -2.06 -4.87 -18.83
N SER A 215 -3.23 -4.32 -19.10
CA SER A 215 -3.39 -3.03 -19.77
C SER A 215 -3.62 -1.86 -18.81
N THR A 216 -3.40 -2.06 -17.49
CA THR A 216 -3.67 -1.05 -16.48
C THR A 216 -2.41 -0.62 -15.75
N THR A 217 -2.06 0.68 -15.84
CA THR A 217 -0.97 1.31 -15.08
C THR A 217 -1.35 2.74 -14.70
N GLY A 218 -0.91 3.23 -13.55
CA GLY A 218 -1.24 4.55 -13.01
C GLY A 218 -2.65 4.67 -12.42
N ALA A 219 -3.41 3.57 -12.35
CA ALA A 219 -4.75 3.55 -11.79
C ALA A 219 -4.71 3.62 -10.26
N ILE A 220 -5.66 4.37 -9.70
CA ILE A 220 -5.94 4.43 -8.26
C ILE A 220 -7.38 3.95 -8.08
N ILE A 221 -7.59 2.83 -7.40
CA ILE A 221 -8.93 2.28 -7.16
C ILE A 221 -9.35 2.55 -5.71
N PRO A 222 -10.31 3.45 -5.46
CA PRO A 222 -10.91 3.59 -4.14
C PRO A 222 -11.75 2.34 -3.81
N VAL A 223 -11.56 1.79 -2.61
CA VAL A 223 -12.36 0.70 -2.05
C VAL A 223 -12.86 1.15 -0.69
N ASP A 224 -13.81 2.09 -0.68
CA ASP A 224 -14.20 2.88 0.49
C ASP A 224 -15.72 3.10 0.62
N ALA A 225 -16.51 2.36 -0.15
CA ALA A 225 -17.97 2.48 -0.20
C ALA A 225 -18.44 3.92 -0.53
N GLY A 226 -17.67 4.63 -1.35
CA GLY A 226 -17.99 5.98 -1.79
C GLY A 226 -17.62 7.08 -0.80
N GLN A 227 -16.88 6.79 0.28
CA GLN A 227 -16.50 7.79 1.28
C GLN A 227 -15.77 8.99 0.66
N HIS A 228 -14.83 8.76 -0.28
CA HIS A 228 -14.08 9.82 -0.97
C HIS A 228 -14.96 10.82 -1.76
N LEU A 229 -16.22 10.51 -1.99
CA LEU A 229 -17.19 11.38 -2.67
C LEU A 229 -17.96 12.27 -1.69
N LEU A 230 -17.92 11.98 -0.38
CA LEU A 230 -18.56 12.78 0.67
C LEU A 230 -17.70 13.98 1.09
N GLU A 231 -16.42 13.96 0.77
CA GLU A 231 -15.46 15.01 1.11
C GLU A 231 -15.44 16.12 0.04
N THR A 232 -16.62 16.73 -0.18
CA THR A 232 -16.79 17.89 -1.10
C THR A 232 -17.11 19.18 -0.33
#